data_e23290fc6e6dcf1534ceeb423d75f21e
#
_entry.id   e23290fc6e6dcf1534ceeb423d75f21e
#
_cell.length_a   1.000
_cell.length_b   1.000
_cell.length_c   1.000
_cell.angle_alpha   90.00
_cell.angle_beta   90.00
_cell.angle_gamma   90.00
#
_symmetry.space_group_name_H-M   'P 1'
#
loop_
_entity.id
_entity.type
_entity.pdbx_description
1 polymer ?
#
loop_
_entity_poly.entity_id
_entity_poly.type
_entity_poly.pdbx_seq_one_letter_code
_entity_poly.pdbx_strand_id
1 'polypeptide(L)'
;HVFGQKSYNGVAIISKKKLTNIKTDLIKDKLKQSRIISAEVEYKKKTIQLINIYTPNGNPVDTEKYDYKKNWMDQLIKQLKSLSKKNSNIILAGDFNVIPAAEDVYNVKSFEDDALYRLEIRKKFREMLNLGFSDVYRHFNEDKEGYTFWDYMRGAWQKNNGMRIDHFLVSSSIIDNIKGININKDPRGREKPSDHTPIEINLA
;
A
#
# COMPACT_ATOMS: atom_id res chain seq x y z
N HIS A 1 15.00 8.77 -5.57
CA HIS A 1 14.14 8.96 -6.74
C HIS A 1 12.76 9.38 -6.31
N VAL A 2 12.30 10.49 -6.85
CA VAL A 2 11.03 11.13 -6.49
C VAL A 2 10.17 11.28 -7.73
N PHE A 3 8.89 10.98 -7.61
CA PHE A 3 7.88 11.31 -8.60
C PHE A 3 6.78 12.12 -7.91
N GLY A 4 6.81 13.42 -8.08
CA GLY A 4 5.92 14.39 -7.46
C GLY A 4 5.22 15.28 -8.47
N GLN A 5 4.26 16.04 -8.01
CA GLN A 5 3.54 17.06 -8.77
C GLN A 5 3.22 18.27 -7.89
N LYS A 6 2.75 19.36 -8.48
CA LYS A 6 2.33 20.55 -7.73
C LYS A 6 1.10 20.21 -6.87
N SER A 7 1.11 20.62 -5.62
CA SER A 7 0.06 20.53 -4.59
C SER A 7 -0.13 19.14 -3.97
N TYR A 8 -0.71 18.19 -4.65
CA TYR A 8 -1.09 16.90 -4.09
C TYR A 8 -0.41 15.74 -4.80
N ASN A 9 -0.36 14.60 -4.12
CA ASN A 9 0.23 13.35 -4.56
C ASN A 9 1.77 13.44 -4.65
N GLY A 10 2.36 12.29 -4.66
CA GLY A 10 3.80 12.12 -4.75
C GLY A 10 4.21 10.79 -4.12
N VAL A 11 5.17 10.15 -4.73
CA VAL A 11 5.79 8.91 -4.26
C VAL A 11 7.30 9.00 -4.43
N ALA A 12 8.04 8.30 -3.58
CA ALA A 12 9.50 8.28 -3.65
C ALA A 12 10.07 6.92 -3.25
N ILE A 13 11.26 6.61 -3.74
CA ILE A 13 12.09 5.51 -3.24
C ILE A 13 13.45 6.09 -2.88
N ILE A 14 13.82 5.96 -1.60
CA ILE A 14 15.11 6.36 -1.06
C ILE A 14 15.89 5.09 -0.74
N SER A 15 17.12 4.97 -1.20
CA SER A 15 17.92 3.76 -1.02
C SER A 15 19.38 4.08 -0.76
N LYS A 16 20.00 3.30 0.14
CA LYS A 16 21.46 3.25 0.31
C LYS A 16 22.14 2.40 -0.77
N LYS A 17 21.38 1.55 -1.48
CA LYS A 17 21.85 0.72 -2.59
C LYS A 17 21.53 1.41 -3.90
N LYS A 18 22.33 1.11 -4.93
CA LYS A 18 22.05 1.58 -6.30
C LYS A 18 20.71 1.03 -6.76
N LEU A 19 19.84 1.90 -7.25
CA LEU A 19 18.59 1.55 -7.91
C LEU A 19 18.77 1.60 -9.43
N THR A 20 18.12 0.69 -10.13
CA THR A 20 18.10 0.60 -11.59
C THR A 20 16.67 0.50 -12.11
N ASN A 21 16.46 0.63 -13.40
CA ASN A 21 15.15 0.47 -14.07
C ASN A 21 14.01 1.27 -13.40
N ILE A 22 14.31 2.52 -13.01
CA ILE A 22 13.32 3.41 -12.38
C ILE A 22 12.23 3.76 -13.39
N LYS A 23 10.96 3.54 -13.01
CA LYS A 23 9.78 3.84 -13.81
C LYS A 23 8.71 4.54 -13.00
N THR A 24 8.06 5.52 -13.61
CA THR A 24 6.91 6.28 -13.04
C THR A 24 5.65 6.11 -13.87
N ASP A 25 5.71 5.34 -14.93
CA ASP A 25 4.67 5.07 -15.93
C ASP A 25 4.23 3.60 -15.99
N LEU A 26 4.38 2.88 -14.85
CA LEU A 26 4.00 1.46 -14.77
C LEU A 26 2.54 1.20 -15.15
N ILE A 27 1.66 2.16 -14.89
CA ILE A 27 0.26 2.11 -15.25
C ILE A 27 -0.11 3.29 -16.14
N LYS A 28 -1.15 3.11 -16.97
CA LYS A 28 -1.70 4.20 -17.79
C LYS A 28 -2.73 4.98 -16.98
N ASP A 29 -2.26 5.93 -16.18
CA ASP A 29 -3.15 6.81 -15.43
C ASP A 29 -3.70 7.93 -16.33
N LYS A 30 -5.03 7.99 -16.49
CA LYS A 30 -5.71 9.03 -17.29
C LYS A 30 -5.48 10.43 -16.77
N LEU A 31 -5.37 10.60 -15.45
CA LEU A 31 -5.14 11.90 -14.81
C LEU A 31 -3.65 12.23 -14.67
N LYS A 32 -2.76 11.32 -15.05
CA LYS A 32 -1.29 11.48 -14.99
C LYS A 32 -0.80 11.91 -13.61
N GLN A 33 -1.44 11.41 -12.55
CA GLN A 33 -1.06 11.76 -11.18
C GLN A 33 0.18 10.99 -10.73
N SER A 34 0.99 11.63 -9.87
CA SER A 34 2.22 11.06 -9.33
C SER A 34 1.91 10.07 -8.19
N ARG A 35 1.47 8.84 -8.53
CA ARG A 35 0.96 7.85 -7.58
C ARG A 35 1.68 6.51 -7.59
N ILE A 36 2.62 6.30 -8.49
CA ILE A 36 3.36 5.04 -8.58
C ILE A 36 4.79 5.28 -9.06
N ILE A 37 5.73 4.68 -8.37
CA ILE A 37 7.14 4.62 -8.77
C ILE A 37 7.65 3.21 -8.55
N SER A 38 8.46 2.71 -9.47
CA SER A 38 9.17 1.46 -9.28
C SER A 38 10.66 1.60 -9.57
N ALA A 39 11.43 0.73 -8.96
CA ALA A 39 12.85 0.58 -9.22
C ALA A 39 13.25 -0.88 -8.98
N GLU A 40 14.39 -1.27 -9.49
CA GLU A 40 15.03 -2.54 -9.20
C GLU A 40 16.23 -2.33 -8.28
N VAL A 41 16.42 -3.25 -7.35
CA VAL A 41 17.56 -3.29 -6.44
C VAL A 41 18.14 -4.70 -6.37
N GLU A 42 19.47 -4.79 -6.39
CA GLU A 42 20.17 -6.05 -6.18
C GLU A 42 20.26 -6.38 -4.68
N TYR A 43 19.78 -7.55 -4.30
CA TYR A 43 19.85 -8.07 -2.94
C TYR A 43 20.23 -9.56 -2.96
N LYS A 44 21.37 -9.92 -2.35
CA LYS A 44 21.87 -11.30 -2.28
C LYS A 44 21.85 -12.03 -3.65
N LYS A 45 22.36 -11.39 -4.69
CA LYS A 45 22.40 -11.90 -6.07
C LYS A 45 21.02 -12.11 -6.72
N LYS A 46 19.96 -11.54 -6.17
CA LYS A 46 18.62 -11.51 -6.76
C LYS A 46 18.24 -10.09 -7.06
N THR A 47 17.61 -9.86 -8.19
CA THR A 47 16.99 -8.56 -8.50
C THR A 47 15.60 -8.53 -7.86
N ILE A 48 15.34 -7.56 -7.02
CA ILE A 48 14.02 -7.30 -6.42
C ILE A 48 13.43 -6.07 -7.08
N GLN A 49 12.22 -6.19 -7.59
CA GLN A 49 11.44 -5.04 -8.06
C GLN A 49 10.67 -4.44 -6.89
N LEU A 50 11.01 -3.20 -6.57
CA LEU A 50 10.30 -2.38 -5.59
C LEU A 50 9.25 -1.55 -6.32
N ILE A 51 8.02 -1.52 -5.81
CA ILE A 51 6.93 -0.70 -6.32
C ILE A 51 6.33 0.05 -5.14
N ASN A 52 6.38 1.38 -5.17
CA ASN A 52 5.74 2.22 -4.18
C ASN A 52 4.52 2.89 -4.78
N ILE A 53 3.38 2.81 -4.09
CA ILE A 53 2.09 3.32 -4.55
C ILE A 53 1.44 4.26 -3.54
N TYR A 54 0.65 5.17 -4.08
CA TYR A 54 -0.33 5.97 -3.37
C TYR A 54 -1.67 5.87 -4.10
N THR A 55 -2.46 4.87 -3.75
CA THR A 55 -3.75 4.60 -4.38
C THR A 55 -4.73 5.76 -4.14
N PRO A 56 -5.53 6.17 -5.12
CA PRO A 56 -6.56 7.19 -4.91
C PRO A 56 -7.46 6.85 -3.71
N ASN A 57 -7.79 7.85 -2.89
CA ASN A 57 -8.70 7.66 -1.76
C ASN A 57 -10.10 7.20 -2.23
N GLY A 58 -10.68 7.87 -3.23
CA GLY A 58 -11.92 7.47 -3.87
C GLY A 58 -13.19 8.01 -3.22
N ASN A 59 -13.11 8.68 -2.06
CA ASN A 59 -14.30 9.26 -1.43
C ASN A 59 -14.72 10.60 -2.09
N PRO A 60 -16.02 10.92 -2.10
CA PRO A 60 -17.13 10.05 -1.74
C PRO A 60 -17.38 8.93 -2.76
N VAL A 61 -18.00 7.83 -2.31
CA VAL A 61 -18.50 6.77 -3.23
C VAL A 61 -19.52 7.34 -4.21
N ASP A 62 -19.78 6.61 -5.30
CA ASP A 62 -20.71 7.00 -6.35
C ASP A 62 -20.38 8.35 -7.04
N THR A 63 -19.09 8.67 -7.12
CA THR A 63 -18.55 9.84 -7.81
C THR A 63 -17.45 9.46 -8.79
N GLU A 64 -17.05 10.40 -9.65
CA GLU A 64 -15.90 10.25 -10.55
C GLU A 64 -14.59 9.91 -9.80
N LYS A 65 -14.44 10.36 -8.54
CA LYS A 65 -13.28 10.01 -7.69
C LYS A 65 -13.25 8.52 -7.37
N TYR A 66 -14.42 7.95 -7.10
CA TYR A 66 -14.55 6.53 -6.83
C TYR A 66 -14.31 5.68 -8.08
N ASP A 67 -14.86 6.11 -9.22
CA ASP A 67 -14.61 5.46 -10.51
C ASP A 67 -13.14 5.54 -10.90
N TYR A 68 -12.50 6.68 -10.65
CA TYR A 68 -11.07 6.83 -10.86
C TYR A 68 -10.26 5.83 -10.00
N LYS A 69 -10.57 5.68 -8.70
CA LYS A 69 -9.94 4.69 -7.82
C LYS A 69 -10.08 3.27 -8.38
N LYS A 70 -11.30 2.86 -8.76
CA LYS A 70 -11.56 1.54 -9.32
C LYS A 70 -10.72 1.28 -10.57
N ASN A 71 -10.74 2.20 -11.51
CA ASN A 71 -9.98 2.12 -12.76
C ASN A 71 -8.47 2.08 -12.51
N TRP A 72 -7.98 2.88 -11.56
CA TRP A 72 -6.56 2.92 -11.20
C TRP A 72 -6.11 1.57 -10.62
N MET A 73 -6.90 0.97 -9.73
CA MET A 73 -6.63 -0.35 -9.18
C MET A 73 -6.67 -1.45 -10.25
N ASP A 74 -7.59 -1.37 -11.22
CA ASP A 74 -7.64 -2.33 -12.34
C ASP A 74 -6.37 -2.26 -13.20
N GLN A 75 -5.88 -1.05 -13.47
CA GLN A 75 -4.60 -0.89 -14.18
C GLN A 75 -3.43 -1.45 -13.38
N LEU A 76 -3.40 -1.23 -12.07
CA LEU A 76 -2.37 -1.80 -11.19
C LEU A 76 -2.40 -3.34 -11.22
N ILE A 77 -3.58 -3.95 -11.04
CA ILE A 77 -3.75 -5.42 -11.07
C ILE A 77 -3.30 -5.99 -12.41
N LYS A 78 -3.70 -5.37 -13.51
CA LYS A 78 -3.28 -5.77 -14.86
C LYS A 78 -1.76 -5.73 -15.01
N GLN A 79 -1.12 -4.69 -14.47
CA GLN A 79 0.32 -4.54 -14.51
C GLN A 79 1.02 -5.57 -13.63
N LEU A 80 0.54 -5.80 -12.40
CA LEU A 80 1.08 -6.83 -11.50
C LEU A 80 1.00 -8.22 -12.13
N LYS A 81 -0.11 -8.55 -12.79
CA LYS A 81 -0.27 -9.82 -13.53
C LYS A 81 0.76 -9.96 -14.67
N SER A 82 1.14 -8.87 -15.32
CA SER A 82 2.18 -8.88 -16.35
C SER A 82 3.59 -9.03 -15.76
N LEU A 83 3.84 -8.33 -14.64
CA LEU A 83 5.14 -8.34 -13.97
C LEU A 83 5.42 -9.68 -13.30
N SER A 84 4.45 -10.30 -12.63
CA SER A 84 4.61 -11.60 -11.95
C SER A 84 4.97 -12.73 -12.91
N LYS A 85 4.65 -12.59 -14.20
CA LYS A 85 5.08 -13.54 -15.24
C LYS A 85 6.55 -13.37 -15.64
N LYS A 86 7.12 -12.17 -15.45
CA LYS A 86 8.47 -11.80 -15.89
C LYS A 86 9.48 -11.77 -14.76
N ASN A 87 9.04 -11.41 -13.58
CA ASN A 87 9.86 -11.28 -12.38
C ASN A 87 9.12 -11.90 -11.20
N SER A 88 9.77 -12.82 -10.52
CA SER A 88 9.21 -13.49 -9.34
C SER A 88 9.44 -12.71 -8.04
N ASN A 89 10.35 -11.73 -8.00
CA ASN A 89 10.77 -11.05 -6.79
C ASN A 89 10.20 -9.62 -6.77
N ILE A 90 8.97 -9.45 -6.28
CA ILE A 90 8.28 -8.15 -6.25
C ILE A 90 7.93 -7.80 -4.81
N ILE A 91 8.21 -6.56 -4.42
CA ILE A 91 7.72 -5.91 -3.20
C ILE A 91 6.88 -4.73 -3.63
N LEU A 92 5.59 -4.78 -3.37
CA LEU A 92 4.62 -3.71 -3.57
C LEU A 92 4.27 -3.13 -2.20
N ALA A 93 4.53 -1.84 -2.00
CA ALA A 93 4.31 -1.17 -0.73
C ALA A 93 3.71 0.22 -0.91
N GLY A 94 3.17 0.80 0.16
CA GLY A 94 2.65 2.16 0.21
C GLY A 94 1.25 2.26 0.78
N ASP A 95 0.62 3.40 0.55
CA ASP A 95 -0.77 3.65 0.90
C ASP A 95 -1.70 3.09 -0.18
N PHE A 96 -2.37 2.01 0.17
CA PHE A 96 -3.36 1.37 -0.71
C PHE A 96 -4.72 2.02 -0.63
N ASN A 97 -4.99 2.83 0.41
CA ASN A 97 -6.33 3.34 0.69
C ASN A 97 -7.39 2.23 0.66
N VAL A 98 -7.06 1.05 1.19
CA VAL A 98 -7.94 -0.12 1.29
C VAL A 98 -7.87 -0.67 2.71
N ILE A 99 -9.04 -0.89 3.29
CA ILE A 99 -9.25 -1.65 4.52
C ILE A 99 -9.62 -3.08 4.10
N PRO A 100 -8.72 -4.08 4.14
CA PRO A 100 -8.96 -5.39 3.54
C PRO A 100 -10.04 -6.21 4.24
N ALA A 101 -10.13 -6.12 5.58
CA ALA A 101 -10.99 -6.96 6.40
C ALA A 101 -11.53 -6.18 7.62
N ALA A 102 -12.43 -6.80 8.36
CA ALA A 102 -13.10 -6.16 9.51
C ALA A 102 -12.11 -5.80 10.65
N GLU A 103 -11.14 -6.65 10.87
CA GLU A 103 -10.06 -6.47 11.86
C GLU A 103 -9.06 -5.35 11.50
N ASP A 104 -9.15 -4.82 10.28
CA ASP A 104 -8.30 -3.74 9.79
C ASP A 104 -8.86 -2.33 10.06
N VAL A 105 -9.97 -2.24 10.79
CA VAL A 105 -10.60 -0.96 11.15
C VAL A 105 -11.28 -1.04 12.52
N TYR A 106 -11.20 0.04 13.28
CA TYR A 106 -11.73 0.12 14.63
C TYR A 106 -13.27 -0.02 14.73
N ASN A 107 -14.01 0.29 13.66
CA ASN A 107 -15.48 0.21 13.62
C ASN A 107 -15.98 0.02 12.19
N VAL A 108 -16.30 -1.21 11.83
CA VAL A 108 -16.76 -1.59 10.49
C VAL A 108 -17.98 -0.78 10.03
N LYS A 109 -18.98 -0.59 10.90
CA LYS A 109 -20.23 0.11 10.55
C LYS A 109 -19.99 1.54 10.06
N SER A 110 -18.97 2.21 10.59
CA SER A 110 -18.63 3.57 10.18
C SER A 110 -18.00 3.64 8.77
N PHE A 111 -17.60 2.50 8.19
CA PHE A 111 -16.90 2.43 6.91
C PHE A 111 -17.63 1.61 5.85
N GLU A 112 -18.84 1.10 6.13
CA GLU A 112 -19.60 0.28 5.15
C GLU A 112 -19.81 1.00 3.81
N ASP A 113 -20.02 2.32 3.86
CA ASP A 113 -20.20 3.17 2.68
C ASP A 113 -18.95 3.98 2.33
N ASP A 114 -17.80 3.69 2.96
CA ASP A 114 -16.54 4.36 2.66
C ASP A 114 -15.80 3.67 1.50
N ALA A 115 -15.20 4.49 0.62
CA ALA A 115 -14.43 4.02 -0.53
C ALA A 115 -13.23 3.13 -0.16
N LEU A 116 -12.77 3.15 1.10
CA LEU A 116 -11.68 2.30 1.58
C LEU A 116 -12.16 0.88 1.91
N TYR A 117 -13.45 0.71 2.26
CA TYR A 117 -14.00 -0.56 2.75
C TYR A 117 -15.05 -1.21 1.83
N ARG A 118 -15.53 -0.52 0.78
CA ARG A 118 -16.52 -1.09 -0.17
C ARG A 118 -16.07 -2.45 -0.69
N LEU A 119 -17.02 -3.39 -0.78
CA LEU A 119 -16.76 -4.78 -1.16
C LEU A 119 -15.97 -4.89 -2.47
N GLU A 120 -16.29 -4.07 -3.47
CA GLU A 120 -15.58 -4.10 -4.76
C GLU A 120 -14.11 -3.68 -4.65
N ILE A 121 -13.77 -2.77 -3.73
CA ILE A 121 -12.39 -2.36 -3.46
C ILE A 121 -11.64 -3.48 -2.72
N ARG A 122 -12.26 -4.10 -1.73
CA ARG A 122 -11.70 -5.27 -1.03
C ARG A 122 -11.51 -6.46 -1.97
N LYS A 123 -12.42 -6.67 -2.94
CA LYS A 123 -12.26 -7.69 -3.98
C LYS A 123 -11.02 -7.43 -4.83
N LYS A 124 -10.75 -6.17 -5.22
CA LYS A 124 -9.54 -5.80 -5.97
C LYS A 124 -8.25 -6.04 -5.16
N PHE A 125 -8.25 -5.76 -3.87
CA PHE A 125 -7.13 -6.11 -3.00
C PHE A 125 -6.92 -7.63 -2.95
N ARG A 126 -7.98 -8.40 -2.77
CA ARG A 126 -7.94 -9.87 -2.79
C ARG A 126 -7.48 -10.42 -4.15
N GLU A 127 -7.84 -9.77 -5.25
CA GLU A 127 -7.35 -10.15 -6.58
C GLU A 127 -5.83 -10.03 -6.67
N MET A 128 -5.22 -9.00 -6.07
CA MET A 128 -3.75 -8.91 -5.99
C MET A 128 -3.16 -10.09 -5.22
N LEU A 129 -3.77 -10.48 -4.08
CA LEU A 129 -3.33 -11.68 -3.34
C LEU A 129 -3.45 -12.95 -4.20
N ASN A 130 -4.53 -13.10 -4.95
CA ASN A 130 -4.75 -14.23 -5.85
C ASN A 130 -3.76 -14.30 -7.03
N LEU A 131 -3.04 -13.21 -7.34
CA LEU A 131 -1.91 -13.22 -8.28
C LEU A 131 -0.63 -13.85 -7.69
N GLY A 132 -0.66 -14.30 -6.45
CA GLY A 132 0.48 -14.89 -5.73
C GLY A 132 1.23 -13.90 -4.84
N PHE A 133 0.59 -12.79 -4.47
CA PHE A 133 1.13 -11.90 -3.43
C PHE A 133 0.62 -12.30 -2.05
N SER A 134 1.47 -12.12 -1.05
CA SER A 134 1.14 -12.28 0.37
C SER A 134 1.09 -10.92 1.06
N ASP A 135 0.04 -10.66 1.84
CA ASP A 135 0.00 -9.55 2.79
C ASP A 135 0.94 -9.89 3.96
N VAL A 136 2.06 -9.19 4.04
CA VAL A 136 3.11 -9.49 5.03
C VAL A 136 2.59 -9.33 6.45
N TYR A 137 1.75 -8.31 6.71
CA TYR A 137 1.21 -8.13 8.06
C TYR A 137 0.36 -9.32 8.48
N ARG A 138 -0.55 -9.78 7.64
CA ARG A 138 -1.42 -10.92 7.94
C ARG A 138 -0.67 -12.25 7.97
N HIS A 139 0.43 -12.38 7.24
CA HIS A 139 1.29 -13.56 7.31
C HIS A 139 1.90 -13.76 8.71
N PHE A 140 2.27 -12.67 9.42
CA PHE A 140 2.88 -12.75 10.75
C PHE A 140 1.90 -12.48 11.91
N ASN A 141 0.73 -11.89 11.64
CA ASN A 141 -0.22 -11.40 12.64
C ASN A 141 -1.65 -11.68 12.19
N GLU A 142 -2.05 -12.94 12.19
CA GLU A 142 -3.29 -13.42 11.54
C GLU A 142 -4.53 -12.63 11.97
N ASP A 143 -4.78 -12.48 13.29
CA ASP A 143 -5.97 -11.85 13.83
C ASP A 143 -5.69 -10.57 14.66
N LYS A 144 -4.50 -9.98 14.56
CA LYS A 144 -4.14 -8.81 15.36
C LYS A 144 -4.47 -7.51 14.65
N GLU A 145 -4.94 -6.52 15.42
CA GLU A 145 -5.02 -5.14 14.95
C GLU A 145 -3.64 -4.64 14.51
N GLY A 146 -3.60 -3.97 13.36
CA GLY A 146 -2.37 -3.46 12.78
C GLY A 146 -2.56 -2.09 12.14
N TYR A 147 -3.18 -1.16 12.85
CA TYR A 147 -3.49 0.16 12.31
C TYR A 147 -2.23 0.93 11.94
N THR A 148 -2.29 1.58 10.78
CA THR A 148 -1.22 2.39 10.21
C THR A 148 -1.62 3.85 10.05
N PHE A 149 -2.92 4.16 10.20
CA PHE A 149 -3.51 5.47 10.05
C PHE A 149 -4.48 5.78 11.20
N TRP A 150 -4.47 7.03 11.69
CA TRP A 150 -5.45 7.60 12.63
C TRP A 150 -5.75 9.04 12.23
N ASP A 151 -7.03 9.31 11.94
CA ASP A 151 -7.48 10.68 11.63
C ASP A 151 -7.04 11.67 12.72
N TYR A 152 -6.79 12.92 12.35
CA TYR A 152 -6.50 13.99 13.32
C TYR A 152 -7.72 14.38 14.13
N MET A 153 -8.91 14.06 13.63
CA MET A 153 -10.18 14.51 14.23
C MET A 153 -10.64 13.58 15.34
N ARG A 154 -11.46 14.13 16.24
CA ARG A 154 -12.21 13.41 17.31
C ARG A 154 -11.33 12.60 18.27
N GLY A 155 -10.06 12.92 18.38
CA GLY A 155 -9.11 12.19 19.23
C GLY A 155 -8.91 10.73 18.80
N ALA A 156 -8.88 10.47 17.49
CA ALA A 156 -8.79 9.11 16.96
C ALA A 156 -7.51 8.38 17.44
N TRP A 157 -6.38 9.08 17.49
CA TRP A 157 -5.14 8.51 18.02
C TRP A 157 -5.26 8.07 19.49
N GLN A 158 -5.77 8.95 20.37
CA GLN A 158 -5.90 8.69 21.80
C GLN A 158 -6.89 7.55 22.11
N LYS A 159 -7.89 7.36 21.25
CA LYS A 159 -8.90 6.30 21.36
C LYS A 159 -8.52 5.03 20.63
N ASN A 160 -7.37 5.00 19.95
CA ASN A 160 -6.95 3.95 19.03
C ASN A 160 -7.99 3.65 17.92
N ASN A 161 -8.73 4.67 17.48
CA ASN A 161 -9.69 4.56 16.37
C ASN A 161 -8.92 4.64 15.03
N GLY A 162 -8.23 3.58 14.70
CA GLY A 162 -7.34 3.51 13.54
C GLY A 162 -7.84 2.59 12.45
N MET A 163 -7.08 2.56 11.36
CA MET A 163 -7.26 1.63 10.25
C MET A 163 -5.93 1.24 9.64
N ARG A 164 -5.86 0.06 9.06
CA ARG A 164 -4.70 -0.44 8.33
C ARG A 164 -4.93 -0.25 6.84
N ILE A 165 -4.28 0.75 6.27
CA ILE A 165 -4.41 1.12 4.85
C ILE A 165 -3.07 1.18 4.13
N ASP A 166 -1.96 1.13 4.87
CA ASP A 166 -0.61 0.97 4.34
C ASP A 166 -0.22 -0.51 4.41
N HIS A 167 0.27 -1.07 3.31
CA HIS A 167 0.54 -2.49 3.21
C HIS A 167 1.88 -2.80 2.55
N PHE A 168 2.43 -3.96 2.89
CA PHE A 168 3.44 -4.66 2.11
C PHE A 168 2.80 -5.91 1.49
N LEU A 169 2.67 -5.93 0.17
CA LEU A 169 2.36 -7.13 -0.59
C LEU A 169 3.63 -7.62 -1.27
N VAL A 170 4.00 -8.86 -1.00
CA VAL A 170 5.22 -9.45 -1.57
C VAL A 170 4.90 -10.73 -2.34
N SER A 171 5.64 -10.98 -3.41
CA SER A 171 5.54 -12.23 -4.16
C SER A 171 5.95 -13.43 -3.30
N SER A 172 5.42 -14.60 -3.63
CA SER A 172 5.71 -15.86 -2.92
C SER A 172 7.20 -16.19 -2.82
N SER A 173 8.02 -15.78 -3.78
CA SER A 173 9.48 -15.95 -3.75
C SER A 173 10.20 -15.08 -2.71
N ILE A 174 9.53 -14.05 -2.17
CA ILE A 174 10.07 -13.11 -1.19
C ILE A 174 9.59 -13.44 0.22
N ILE A 175 8.36 -13.92 0.40
CA ILE A 175 7.73 -14.07 1.71
C ILE A 175 8.58 -14.92 2.68
N ASP A 176 9.17 -16.01 2.21
CA ASP A 176 10.03 -16.90 3.01
C ASP A 176 11.33 -16.24 3.49
N ASN A 177 11.73 -15.14 2.84
CA ASN A 177 12.90 -14.36 3.23
C ASN A 177 12.56 -13.21 4.20
N ILE A 178 11.29 -12.97 4.49
CA ILE A 178 10.87 -11.96 5.47
C ILE A 178 11.00 -12.55 6.87
N LYS A 179 11.61 -11.80 7.79
CA LYS A 179 11.80 -12.21 9.19
C LYS A 179 10.80 -11.58 10.14
N GLY A 180 10.08 -10.59 9.68
CA GLY A 180 9.05 -9.92 10.46
C GLY A 180 8.62 -8.60 9.85
N ILE A 181 7.55 -8.08 10.40
CA ILE A 181 6.98 -6.78 10.09
C ILE A 181 6.75 -6.00 11.39
N ASN A 182 7.02 -4.72 11.37
CA ASN A 182 6.77 -3.81 12.48
C ASN A 182 5.95 -2.61 12.01
N ILE A 183 5.01 -2.18 12.83
CA ILE A 183 4.29 -0.91 12.70
C ILE A 183 4.85 0.03 13.76
N ASN A 184 5.65 0.99 13.35
CA ASN A 184 6.34 1.91 14.25
C ASN A 184 5.41 3.07 14.63
N LYS A 185 4.73 2.96 15.77
CA LYS A 185 3.77 3.96 16.25
C LYS A 185 4.42 5.21 16.87
N ASP A 186 5.71 5.19 17.20
CA ASP A 186 6.40 6.31 17.86
C ASP A 186 6.27 7.65 17.10
N PRO A 187 6.46 7.71 15.78
CA PRO A 187 6.32 8.97 15.05
C PRO A 187 4.91 9.57 15.15
N ARG A 188 3.87 8.74 15.27
CA ARG A 188 2.47 9.20 15.38
C ARG A 188 2.17 9.89 16.71
N GLY A 189 2.93 9.57 17.76
CA GLY A 189 2.82 10.19 19.08
C GLY A 189 3.62 11.49 19.26
N ARG A 190 4.38 11.95 18.25
CA ARG A 190 5.23 13.15 18.34
C ARG A 190 4.44 14.45 18.13
N GLU A 191 5.10 15.59 18.32
CA GLU A 191 4.54 16.89 17.97
C GLU A 191 4.35 17.02 16.45
N LYS A 192 3.17 17.51 16.02
CA LYS A 192 2.77 17.67 14.59
C LYS A 192 3.04 16.42 13.75
N PRO A 193 2.54 15.25 14.16
CA PRO A 193 2.84 14.00 13.47
C PRO A 193 2.08 13.90 12.15
N SER A 194 2.49 12.95 11.29
CA SER A 194 1.61 12.46 10.22
C SER A 194 0.42 11.71 10.79
N ASP A 195 -0.69 11.64 10.08
CA ASP A 195 -1.82 10.76 10.35
C ASP A 195 -1.51 9.28 10.05
N HIS A 196 -0.50 9.01 9.23
CA HIS A 196 0.08 7.69 9.03
C HIS A 196 1.29 7.44 9.92
N THR A 197 1.62 6.16 10.10
CA THR A 197 2.83 5.72 10.78
C THR A 197 3.67 4.79 9.88
N PRO A 198 5.01 4.79 10.02
CA PRO A 198 5.85 3.90 9.22
C PRO A 198 5.57 2.43 9.48
N ILE A 199 5.59 1.64 8.41
CA ILE A 199 5.64 0.18 8.45
C ILE A 199 6.99 -0.30 7.92
N GLU A 200 7.53 -1.36 8.51
CA GLU A 200 8.88 -1.84 8.25
C GLU A 200 8.87 -3.36 8.07
N ILE A 201 9.57 -3.87 7.06
CA ILE A 201 9.83 -5.31 6.91
C ILE A 201 11.32 -5.60 6.97
N ASN A 202 11.67 -6.74 7.54
CA ASN A 202 13.06 -7.20 7.64
C ASN A 202 13.28 -8.39 6.70
N LEU A 203 14.17 -8.21 5.73
CA LEU A 203 14.61 -9.28 4.83
C LEU A 203 15.86 -9.97 5.37
N ALA A 204 15.87 -11.31 5.30
CA ALA A 204 17.02 -12.14 5.70
C ALA A 204 18.19 -12.06 4.73
#